data_a41c1a842d37da2b97851b7f2582a91d
#
_entry.id   a41c1a842d37da2b97851b7f2582a91d
#
_cell.length_a   1.000
_cell.length_b   1.000
_cell.length_c   1.000
_cell.angle_alpha   90.00
_cell.angle_beta   90.00
_cell.angle_gamma   90.00
#
_symmetry.space_group_name_H-M   'P 1'
#
loop_
_entity.id
_entity.type
_entity.pdbx_description
1 polymer ?
#
loop_
_entity_poly.entity_id
_entity_poly.type
_entity_poly.pdbx_seq_one_letter_code
_entity_poly.pdbx_strand_id
1 'polypeptide(L)'
;MRLHKIWFFLVISLISILVLTACGSNTTTPAGSNPVNSSPAPTPTASTIGTFTDDLGRTVEIKHYPQRIISLAPSNTEIAFALGLGDRIVGVTTYCNYPEEAKAKEKVGGFSDVDMEKIAALQPDLVLASDIHKKEVVPALEKLGISVLIIRPGSIEQIFKDIQMVGQVTGQTSQATSLVTSLQKRVEAVTAKTAGLSADQKPRVFYVTWHDPIYTAGGDTIISDLIKRAGGVNLADDLSGYATMTLETVIDRNPQVIIVMSSMGDQNTSFNYIKTEPRLKATEALKNDRVYIIDSDIFGRTTPRIVDGLEQLLGMVHPELK
;
A
#
# COMPACT_ATOMS: atom_id res chain seq x y z
N MET A 1 -55.55 -1.49 13.46
CA MET A 1 -56.25 -2.23 14.56
C MET A 1 -55.20 -2.61 15.60
N ARG A 2 -55.37 -2.02 16.80
CA ARG A 2 -54.82 -2.36 18.15
C ARG A 2 -53.30 -2.33 18.31
N LEU A 3 -52.68 -1.32 18.94
CA LEU A 3 -52.72 -0.75 20.34
C LEU A 3 -52.27 -1.72 21.44
N HIS A 4 -51.44 -1.13 22.27
CA HIS A 4 -51.18 -1.33 23.73
C HIS A 4 -49.84 -2.02 24.09
N LYS A 5 -49.07 -1.60 25.10
CA LYS A 5 -49.13 -0.68 26.27
C LYS A 5 -47.71 -0.56 26.83
N ILE A 6 -47.14 0.55 27.09
CA ILE A 6 -46.90 1.36 28.30
C ILE A 6 -46.89 0.57 29.62
N TRP A 7 -45.80 0.70 30.39
CA TRP A 7 -45.72 0.84 31.88
C TRP A 7 -44.25 1.12 32.25
N PHE A 8 -43.87 2.29 32.65
CA PHE A 8 -43.85 2.99 33.95
C PHE A 8 -43.49 2.11 35.17
N PHE A 9 -42.36 2.42 35.83
CA PHE A 9 -42.32 2.75 37.25
C PHE A 9 -40.96 3.35 37.67
N LEU A 10 -41.08 4.46 38.31
CA LEU A 10 -40.20 5.34 39.06
C LEU A 10 -40.07 4.78 40.50
N VAL A 11 -38.87 4.80 41.11
CA VAL A 11 -38.70 4.92 42.55
C VAL A 11 -37.45 5.69 42.90
N ILE A 12 -37.71 6.78 43.62
CA ILE A 12 -36.84 7.68 44.37
C ILE A 12 -36.44 7.01 45.68
N SER A 13 -35.20 7.16 46.14
CA SER A 13 -34.94 7.27 47.59
C SER A 13 -33.65 8.01 47.89
N LEU A 14 -33.83 9.08 48.60
CA LEU A 14 -32.93 10.06 49.20
C LEU A 14 -32.58 9.55 50.61
N ILE A 15 -31.28 9.53 50.99
CA ILE A 15 -30.87 9.58 52.39
C ILE A 15 -29.61 10.42 52.54
N SER A 16 -29.81 11.55 53.20
CA SER A 16 -28.79 12.41 53.79
C SER A 16 -28.45 11.94 55.21
N ILE A 17 -27.19 11.90 55.58
CA ILE A 17 -26.78 11.96 56.99
C ILE A 17 -25.56 12.86 57.12
N LEU A 18 -25.77 13.87 57.91
CA LEU A 18 -24.84 14.88 58.42
C LEU A 18 -24.34 14.45 59.78
N VAL A 19 -23.02 14.51 60.05
CA VAL A 19 -22.51 14.54 61.42
C VAL A 19 -21.37 15.53 61.49
N LEU A 20 -21.56 16.48 62.38
CA LEU A 20 -20.66 17.55 62.83
C LEU A 20 -19.80 17.12 64.01
N THR A 21 -18.76 17.96 64.24
CA THR A 21 -17.98 18.26 65.48
C THR A 21 -16.70 17.44 65.63
N ALA A 22 -15.52 18.02 65.95
CA ALA A 22 -15.29 19.01 67.01
C ALA A 22 -13.97 19.79 66.81
N CYS A 23 -13.94 20.97 67.41
CA CYS A 23 -12.83 21.90 67.56
C CYS A 23 -11.64 21.39 68.38
N GLY A 24 -10.42 21.84 68.02
CA GLY A 24 -9.25 21.80 68.83
C GLY A 24 -8.28 22.92 68.44
N SER A 25 -8.38 24.04 69.15
CA SER A 25 -7.48 25.22 69.04
C SER A 25 -6.11 24.96 69.70
N ASN A 26 -5.03 25.29 69.00
CA ASN A 26 -3.83 25.75 69.66
C ASN A 26 -3.05 26.73 68.78
N THR A 27 -2.96 27.93 69.24
CA THR A 27 -2.16 29.05 68.79
C THR A 27 -0.68 28.84 69.04
N THR A 28 0.15 29.11 68.02
CA THR A 28 1.45 29.80 68.16
C THR A 28 1.90 30.41 66.78
N THR A 29 2.19 31.69 66.82
CA THR A 29 2.66 32.57 65.74
C THR A 29 4.21 32.63 65.80
N PRO A 30 4.93 33.36 64.93
CA PRO A 30 5.17 33.14 63.47
C PRO A 30 6.67 33.03 63.18
N ALA A 31 7.10 32.49 62.08
CA ALA A 31 8.40 32.83 61.50
C ALA A 31 8.50 32.49 60.00
N GLY A 32 8.80 33.47 59.17
CA GLY A 32 9.60 33.30 57.99
C GLY A 32 8.87 32.91 56.72
N SER A 33 8.27 33.89 56.05
CA SER A 33 7.90 33.79 54.64
C SER A 33 9.14 33.78 53.74
N ASN A 34 9.55 32.62 53.26
CA ASN A 34 10.37 32.54 52.05
C ASN A 34 9.44 32.38 50.84
N PRO A 35 9.60 33.15 49.77
CA PRO A 35 8.87 32.95 48.55
C PRO A 35 9.37 31.64 47.92
N VAL A 36 8.50 30.61 47.89
CA VAL A 36 8.71 29.42 47.08
C VAL A 36 8.65 29.87 45.63
N ASN A 37 9.83 29.98 45.04
CA ASN A 37 10.01 30.15 43.60
C ASN A 37 9.52 28.87 42.93
N SER A 38 8.24 28.83 42.59
CA SER A 38 7.67 27.75 41.77
C SER A 38 8.24 27.89 40.37
N SER A 39 9.37 27.22 40.14
CA SER A 39 9.87 26.96 38.80
C SER A 39 8.74 26.25 38.00
N PRO A 40 8.35 26.74 36.82
CA PRO A 40 7.36 26.04 36.04
C PRO A 40 7.89 24.63 35.77
N ALA A 41 7.04 23.64 36.04
CA ALA A 41 7.35 22.25 35.69
C ALA A 41 7.71 22.19 34.20
N PRO A 42 8.76 21.46 33.80
CA PRO A 42 9.10 21.35 32.39
C PRO A 42 7.89 20.80 31.65
N THR A 43 7.39 21.56 30.69
CA THR A 43 6.42 21.08 29.72
C THR A 43 6.97 19.77 29.14
N PRO A 44 6.23 18.67 29.16
CA PRO A 44 6.74 17.42 28.60
C PRO A 44 7.09 17.67 27.14
N THR A 45 8.37 17.66 26.84
CA THR A 45 8.86 17.69 25.47
C THR A 45 8.32 16.42 24.82
N ALA A 46 7.40 16.55 23.88
CA ALA A 46 6.88 15.44 23.13
C ALA A 46 8.08 14.72 22.50
N SER A 47 8.40 13.53 23.02
CA SER A 47 9.51 12.75 22.51
C SER A 47 9.17 12.31 21.09
N THR A 48 9.88 12.83 20.09
CA THR A 48 9.78 12.43 18.69
C THR A 48 10.05 10.94 18.58
N ILE A 49 9.18 10.21 17.87
CA ILE A 49 9.35 8.77 17.59
C ILE A 49 10.63 8.56 16.78
N GLY A 50 10.90 9.44 15.83
CA GLY A 50 12.09 9.40 15.04
C GLY A 50 11.99 10.16 13.74
N THR A 51 13.08 10.08 13.01
CA THR A 51 13.24 10.65 11.68
C THR A 51 13.43 9.51 10.69
N PHE A 52 12.69 9.52 9.62
CA PHE A 52 12.66 8.46 8.60
C PHE A 52 13.04 9.05 7.24
N THR A 53 13.64 8.25 6.39
CA THR A 53 13.95 8.64 5.01
C THR A 53 12.99 7.91 4.07
N ASP A 54 12.23 8.65 3.29
CA ASP A 54 11.30 8.10 2.31
C ASP A 54 11.99 7.71 0.98
N ASP A 55 11.24 7.11 0.04
CA ASP A 55 11.77 6.61 -1.23
C ASP A 55 12.30 7.68 -2.18
N LEU A 56 12.06 8.95 -1.91
CA LEU A 56 12.66 10.07 -2.64
C LEU A 56 13.85 10.70 -1.89
N GLY A 57 14.32 10.06 -0.81
CA GLY A 57 15.42 10.55 0.01
C GLY A 57 15.06 11.74 0.90
N ARG A 58 13.74 12.00 1.11
CA ARG A 58 13.27 13.08 1.96
C ARG A 58 13.27 12.63 3.42
N THR A 59 13.67 13.54 4.30
CA THR A 59 13.62 13.33 5.75
C THR A 59 12.24 13.67 6.28
N VAL A 60 11.58 12.73 6.95
CA VAL A 60 10.24 12.86 7.53
C VAL A 60 10.32 12.66 9.03
N GLU A 61 9.93 13.68 9.80
CA GLU A 61 9.86 13.62 11.27
C GLU A 61 8.50 13.06 11.69
N ILE A 62 8.51 12.07 12.57
CA ILE A 62 7.30 11.47 13.18
C ILE A 62 7.33 11.76 14.68
N LYS A 63 6.45 12.63 15.13
CA LYS A 63 6.40 13.10 16.51
C LYS A 63 5.71 12.13 17.46
N HIS A 64 4.70 11.42 16.97
CA HIS A 64 3.94 10.40 17.68
C HIS A 64 3.46 9.34 16.68
N TYR A 65 3.09 8.16 17.17
CA TYR A 65 2.52 7.14 16.28
C TYR A 65 1.19 7.63 15.70
N PRO A 66 1.09 7.69 14.36
CA PRO A 66 -0.09 8.22 13.68
C PRO A 66 -1.37 7.47 14.05
N GLN A 67 -2.43 8.22 14.29
CA GLN A 67 -3.77 7.71 14.59
C GLN A 67 -4.78 8.02 13.49
N ARG A 68 -4.48 8.99 12.63
CA ARG A 68 -5.34 9.45 11.54
C ARG A 68 -4.55 9.47 10.24
N ILE A 69 -4.63 8.38 9.50
CA ILE A 69 -3.82 8.16 8.30
C ILE A 69 -4.68 8.35 7.05
N ILE A 70 -4.19 9.11 6.09
CA ILE A 70 -4.75 9.18 4.74
C ILE A 70 -3.81 8.46 3.77
N SER A 71 -4.37 7.65 2.88
CA SER A 71 -3.62 6.98 1.81
C SER A 71 -4.02 7.54 0.45
N LEU A 72 -3.05 8.09 -0.28
CA LEU A 72 -3.24 8.68 -1.60
C LEU A 72 -2.91 7.73 -2.76
N ALA A 73 -2.71 6.44 -2.48
CA ALA A 73 -2.48 5.42 -3.50
C ALA A 73 -3.08 4.08 -3.09
N PRO A 74 -3.63 3.29 -4.04
CA PRO A 74 -4.11 1.94 -3.73
C PRO A 74 -3.03 1.04 -3.11
N SER A 75 -1.78 1.11 -3.59
CA SER A 75 -0.66 0.34 -3.03
C SER A 75 -0.40 0.65 -1.56
N ASN A 76 -0.41 1.93 -1.19
CA ASN A 76 -0.20 2.37 0.18
C ASN A 76 -1.35 1.93 1.09
N THR A 77 -2.58 1.97 0.57
CA THR A 77 -3.77 1.47 1.27
C THR A 77 -3.63 -0.01 1.59
N GLU A 78 -3.21 -0.83 0.62
CA GLU A 78 -3.03 -2.26 0.82
C GLU A 78 -1.93 -2.58 1.84
N ILE A 79 -0.81 -1.85 1.82
CA ILE A 79 0.25 -1.98 2.83
C ILE A 79 -0.29 -1.63 4.22
N ALA A 80 -1.00 -0.50 4.35
CA ALA A 80 -1.53 -0.06 5.63
C ALA A 80 -2.55 -1.07 6.21
N PHE A 81 -3.47 -1.59 5.40
CA PHE A 81 -4.40 -2.62 5.84
C PHE A 81 -3.71 -3.94 6.20
N ALA A 82 -2.70 -4.36 5.43
CA ALA A 82 -1.92 -5.57 5.73
C ALA A 82 -1.14 -5.47 7.06
N LEU A 83 -0.85 -4.25 7.51
CA LEU A 83 -0.24 -3.96 8.81
C LEU A 83 -1.26 -3.78 9.94
N GLY A 84 -2.56 -4.00 9.68
CA GLY A 84 -3.61 -3.86 10.69
C GLY A 84 -3.97 -2.39 11.02
N LEU A 85 -3.68 -1.46 10.13
CA LEU A 85 -3.94 -0.03 10.33
C LEU A 85 -5.33 0.41 9.84
N GLY A 86 -6.20 -0.51 9.45
CA GLY A 86 -7.51 -0.21 8.88
C GLY A 86 -8.33 0.79 9.69
N ASP A 87 -8.36 0.66 11.02
CA ASP A 87 -9.12 1.57 11.90
C ASP A 87 -8.52 2.99 11.95
N ARG A 88 -7.21 3.13 11.66
CA ARG A 88 -6.53 4.44 11.61
C ARG A 88 -6.65 5.10 10.24
N ILE A 89 -7.06 4.38 9.19
CA ILE A 89 -7.28 4.96 7.85
C ILE A 89 -8.58 5.76 7.88
N VAL A 90 -8.46 7.09 7.77
CA VAL A 90 -9.57 8.04 7.76
C VAL A 90 -9.95 8.51 6.36
N GLY A 91 -9.08 8.31 5.35
CA GLY A 91 -9.36 8.68 3.97
C GLY A 91 -8.49 7.91 2.99
N VAL A 92 -9.05 7.63 1.81
CA VAL A 92 -8.38 6.93 0.71
C VAL A 92 -8.81 7.53 -0.63
N THR A 93 -8.10 7.21 -1.72
CA THR A 93 -8.53 7.62 -3.06
C THR A 93 -9.71 6.78 -3.56
N THR A 94 -10.41 7.27 -4.60
CA THR A 94 -11.52 6.55 -5.26
C THR A 94 -11.08 5.22 -5.88
N TYR A 95 -9.78 5.02 -6.12
CA TYR A 95 -9.21 3.80 -6.71
C TYR A 95 -8.83 2.74 -5.66
N CYS A 96 -8.94 3.04 -4.36
CA CYS A 96 -8.64 2.09 -3.29
C CYS A 96 -9.83 1.14 -3.09
N ASN A 97 -9.71 -0.05 -3.68
CA ASN A 97 -10.76 -1.07 -3.76
C ASN A 97 -10.41 -2.36 -3.01
N TYR A 98 -9.22 -2.43 -2.39
CA TYR A 98 -8.76 -3.58 -1.63
C TYR A 98 -8.03 -3.16 -0.33
N PRO A 99 -8.27 -3.88 0.80
CA PRO A 99 -9.31 -4.91 0.97
C PRO A 99 -10.73 -4.31 0.88
N GLU A 100 -11.79 -5.12 1.01
CA GLU A 100 -13.17 -4.67 0.86
C GLU A 100 -13.51 -3.49 1.80
N GLU A 101 -12.94 -3.50 3.01
CA GLU A 101 -13.10 -2.45 4.02
C GLU A 101 -12.57 -1.07 3.55
N ALA A 102 -11.61 -1.04 2.63
CA ALA A 102 -11.09 0.21 2.06
C ALA A 102 -12.14 0.94 1.22
N LYS A 103 -13.11 0.23 0.64
CA LYS A 103 -14.20 0.82 -0.12
C LYS A 103 -15.11 1.69 0.72
N ALA A 104 -15.28 1.35 2.00
CA ALA A 104 -16.11 2.09 2.96
C ALA A 104 -15.43 3.34 3.54
N LYS A 105 -14.13 3.56 3.31
CA LYS A 105 -13.40 4.73 3.79
C LYS A 105 -13.76 5.98 3.01
N GLU A 106 -13.69 7.16 3.68
CA GLU A 106 -13.94 8.45 3.03
C GLU A 106 -13.05 8.65 1.81
N LYS A 107 -13.61 9.21 0.72
CA LYS A 107 -12.90 9.41 -0.55
C LYS A 107 -12.36 10.83 -0.65
N VAL A 108 -11.04 10.94 -0.71
CA VAL A 108 -10.30 12.21 -0.76
C VAL A 108 -9.84 12.58 -2.19
N GLY A 109 -10.61 12.20 -3.19
CA GLY A 109 -10.30 12.48 -4.60
C GLY A 109 -9.74 11.27 -5.35
N GLY A 110 -9.20 11.50 -6.54
CA GLY A 110 -8.53 10.51 -7.38
C GLY A 110 -7.06 10.29 -6.98
N PHE A 111 -6.31 9.60 -7.85
CA PHE A 111 -4.89 9.35 -7.62
C PHE A 111 -4.03 10.57 -7.92
N SER A 112 -4.32 11.30 -9.00
CA SER A 112 -3.60 12.51 -9.41
C SER A 112 -4.30 13.81 -9.02
N ASP A 113 -5.60 13.75 -8.75
CA ASP A 113 -6.50 14.87 -8.50
C ASP A 113 -7.11 14.76 -7.09
N VAL A 114 -6.27 14.84 -6.08
CA VAL A 114 -6.67 14.75 -4.67
C VAL A 114 -7.41 16.02 -4.23
N ASP A 115 -8.41 15.84 -3.36
CA ASP A 115 -9.20 16.92 -2.76
C ASP A 115 -8.51 17.40 -1.47
N MET A 116 -7.75 18.49 -1.57
CA MET A 116 -6.99 19.06 -0.45
C MET A 116 -7.87 19.55 0.69
N GLU A 117 -9.10 20.04 0.39
CA GLU A 117 -10.03 20.51 1.42
C GLU A 117 -10.55 19.33 2.24
N LYS A 118 -10.92 18.21 1.59
CA LYS A 118 -11.30 16.99 2.29
C LYS A 118 -10.16 16.41 3.12
N ILE A 119 -8.94 16.40 2.55
CA ILE A 119 -7.75 15.94 3.31
C ILE A 119 -7.60 16.78 4.60
N ALA A 120 -7.63 18.10 4.49
CA ALA A 120 -7.50 18.99 5.63
C ALA A 120 -8.64 18.83 6.65
N ALA A 121 -9.89 18.67 6.18
CA ALA A 121 -11.06 18.45 7.03
C ALA A 121 -10.98 17.16 7.85
N LEU A 122 -10.34 16.12 7.33
CA LEU A 122 -10.10 14.84 8.02
C LEU A 122 -8.99 14.92 9.07
N GLN A 123 -8.25 16.03 9.16
CA GLN A 123 -7.18 16.27 10.15
C GLN A 123 -6.22 15.07 10.29
N PRO A 124 -5.56 14.63 9.23
CA PRO A 124 -4.62 13.51 9.31
C PRO A 124 -3.34 13.96 10.05
N ASP A 125 -2.71 13.00 10.71
CA ASP A 125 -1.37 13.16 11.30
C ASP A 125 -0.28 12.48 10.45
N LEU A 126 -0.69 11.63 9.49
CA LEU A 126 0.18 11.06 8.46
C LEU A 126 -0.55 10.93 7.13
N VAL A 127 0.14 11.26 6.04
CA VAL A 127 -0.31 10.97 4.68
C VAL A 127 0.70 10.05 4.00
N LEU A 128 0.23 8.89 3.51
CA LEU A 128 0.99 7.98 2.66
C LEU A 128 0.78 8.39 1.21
N ALA A 129 1.80 8.92 0.57
CA ALA A 129 1.76 9.49 -0.77
C ALA A 129 2.55 8.64 -1.78
N SER A 130 2.42 8.97 -3.06
CA SER A 130 3.26 8.46 -4.16
C SER A 130 4.07 9.61 -4.75
N ASP A 131 5.04 9.29 -5.60
CA ASP A 131 5.95 10.25 -6.25
C ASP A 131 5.24 11.32 -7.10
N ILE A 132 4.08 11.01 -7.68
CA ILE A 132 3.30 11.99 -8.45
C ILE A 132 2.85 13.19 -7.57
N HIS A 133 2.72 12.99 -6.26
CA HIS A 133 2.28 14.00 -5.30
C HIS A 133 3.41 14.97 -4.89
N LYS A 134 4.67 14.67 -5.26
CA LYS A 134 5.87 15.38 -4.81
C LYS A 134 5.84 16.88 -5.04
N LYS A 135 5.33 17.32 -6.20
CA LYS A 135 5.46 18.73 -6.62
C LYS A 135 4.46 19.67 -5.98
N GLU A 136 3.23 19.22 -5.77
CA GLU A 136 2.11 20.07 -5.37
C GLU A 136 1.50 19.65 -4.04
N VAL A 137 1.09 18.40 -3.92
CA VAL A 137 0.36 17.90 -2.76
C VAL A 137 1.25 17.85 -1.51
N VAL A 138 2.44 17.31 -1.63
CA VAL A 138 3.35 17.15 -0.48
C VAL A 138 3.72 18.50 0.15
N PRO A 139 4.19 19.51 -0.60
CA PRO A 139 4.52 20.82 0.00
C PRO A 139 3.30 21.52 0.61
N ALA A 140 2.10 21.30 0.05
CA ALA A 140 0.88 21.88 0.61
C ALA A 140 0.50 21.25 1.95
N LEU A 141 0.62 19.93 2.08
CA LEU A 141 0.36 19.21 3.34
C LEU A 141 1.41 19.54 4.42
N GLU A 142 2.68 19.65 4.05
CA GLU A 142 3.76 20.02 4.98
C GLU A 142 3.56 21.43 5.55
N LYS A 143 3.07 22.39 4.73
CA LYS A 143 2.70 23.74 5.21
C LYS A 143 1.58 23.71 6.26
N LEU A 144 0.72 22.69 6.23
CA LEU A 144 -0.32 22.46 7.23
C LEU A 144 0.21 21.69 8.45
N GLY A 145 1.50 21.35 8.50
CA GLY A 145 2.12 20.60 9.58
C GLY A 145 1.82 19.09 9.56
N ILE A 146 1.34 18.58 8.43
CA ILE A 146 1.01 17.17 8.25
C ILE A 146 2.26 16.42 7.75
N SER A 147 2.64 15.34 8.42
CA SER A 147 3.74 14.49 7.97
C SER A 147 3.35 13.71 6.72
N VAL A 148 4.22 13.69 5.71
CA VAL A 148 3.97 12.98 4.44
C VAL A 148 5.12 12.03 4.15
N LEU A 149 4.79 10.74 3.99
CA LEU A 149 5.72 9.67 3.62
C LEU A 149 5.47 9.26 2.16
N ILE A 150 6.48 9.40 1.31
CA ILE A 150 6.38 8.96 -0.10
C ILE A 150 6.86 7.53 -0.23
N ILE A 151 6.03 6.69 -0.85
CA ILE A 151 6.29 5.28 -1.12
C ILE A 151 6.30 5.09 -2.64
N ARG A 152 7.43 4.61 -3.17
CA ARG A 152 7.66 4.40 -4.61
C ARG A 152 8.60 3.22 -4.85
N PRO A 153 8.18 1.99 -4.52
CA PRO A 153 9.04 0.83 -4.72
C PRO A 153 9.24 0.50 -6.20
N GLY A 154 10.48 0.22 -6.57
CA GLY A 154 10.87 -0.23 -7.91
C GLY A 154 11.22 -1.73 -7.99
N SER A 155 11.22 -2.44 -6.85
CA SER A 155 11.54 -3.88 -6.77
C SER A 155 10.77 -4.54 -5.63
N ILE A 156 10.74 -5.88 -5.62
CA ILE A 156 10.15 -6.65 -4.51
C ILE A 156 10.85 -6.34 -3.18
N GLU A 157 12.18 -6.23 -3.20
CA GLU A 157 12.97 -5.89 -2.01
C GLU A 157 12.64 -4.49 -1.47
N GLN A 158 12.36 -3.54 -2.36
CA GLN A 158 11.94 -2.20 -1.94
C GLN A 158 10.53 -2.25 -1.32
N ILE A 159 9.59 -3.02 -1.88
CA ILE A 159 8.27 -3.24 -1.25
C ILE A 159 8.42 -3.75 0.18
N PHE A 160 9.34 -4.68 0.43
CA PHE A 160 9.58 -5.22 1.77
C PHE A 160 10.15 -4.16 2.72
N LYS A 161 11.07 -3.30 2.24
CA LYS A 161 11.58 -2.16 3.02
C LYS A 161 10.48 -1.16 3.33
N ASP A 162 9.61 -0.87 2.39
CA ASP A 162 8.50 0.07 2.56
C ASP A 162 7.47 -0.44 3.57
N ILE A 163 7.14 -1.74 3.53
CA ILE A 163 6.32 -2.39 4.56
C ILE A 163 6.96 -2.23 5.94
N GLN A 164 8.27 -2.45 6.06
CA GLN A 164 9.00 -2.27 7.31
C GLN A 164 9.01 -0.80 7.76
N MET A 165 9.24 0.13 6.84
CA MET A 165 9.23 1.57 7.11
C MET A 165 7.86 2.04 7.60
N VAL A 166 6.77 1.67 6.92
CA VAL A 166 5.41 1.98 7.37
C VAL A 166 5.14 1.36 8.75
N GLY A 167 5.58 0.13 8.97
CA GLY A 167 5.48 -0.53 10.28
C GLY A 167 6.18 0.24 11.39
N GLN A 168 7.40 0.72 11.17
CA GLN A 168 8.17 1.53 12.13
C GLN A 168 7.50 2.87 12.40
N VAL A 169 7.11 3.60 11.34
CA VAL A 169 6.45 4.90 11.42
C VAL A 169 5.13 4.84 12.18
N THR A 170 4.41 3.72 12.09
CA THR A 170 3.07 3.55 12.67
C THR A 170 3.04 2.73 13.97
N GLY A 171 4.19 2.25 14.44
CA GLY A 171 4.30 1.39 15.62
C GLY A 171 3.86 -0.07 15.39
N GLN A 172 3.83 -0.51 14.13
CA GLN A 172 3.46 -1.89 13.73
C GLN A 172 4.70 -2.71 13.29
N THR A 173 5.85 -2.47 13.91
CA THR A 173 7.13 -3.11 13.54
C THR A 173 7.07 -4.64 13.58
N SER A 174 6.40 -5.22 14.58
CA SER A 174 6.26 -6.68 14.71
C SER A 174 5.44 -7.28 13.57
N GLN A 175 4.32 -6.65 13.24
CA GLN A 175 3.44 -7.06 12.14
C GLN A 175 4.16 -6.95 10.79
N ALA A 176 4.88 -5.83 10.58
CA ALA A 176 5.68 -5.63 9.38
C ALA A 176 6.77 -6.70 9.22
N THR A 177 7.50 -7.02 10.29
CA THR A 177 8.53 -8.07 10.28
C THR A 177 7.93 -9.44 9.96
N SER A 178 6.81 -9.78 10.58
CA SER A 178 6.11 -11.05 10.33
C SER A 178 5.61 -11.15 8.90
N LEU A 179 4.99 -10.08 8.37
CA LEU A 179 4.51 -10.01 7.00
C LEU A 179 5.67 -10.16 6.00
N VAL A 180 6.72 -9.36 6.14
CA VAL A 180 7.89 -9.41 5.24
C VAL A 180 8.55 -10.79 5.28
N THR A 181 8.74 -11.38 6.46
CA THR A 181 9.30 -12.74 6.58
C THR A 181 8.45 -13.78 5.83
N SER A 182 7.13 -13.68 5.93
CA SER A 182 6.22 -14.57 5.21
C SER A 182 6.33 -14.39 3.69
N LEU A 183 6.36 -13.14 3.22
CA LEU A 183 6.46 -12.82 1.79
C LEU A 183 7.83 -13.27 1.22
N GLN A 184 8.92 -13.04 1.95
CA GLN A 184 10.26 -13.49 1.56
C GLN A 184 10.33 -15.00 1.37
N LYS A 185 9.79 -15.79 2.31
CA LYS A 185 9.74 -17.25 2.18
C LYS A 185 8.98 -17.71 0.93
N ARG A 186 7.90 -17.02 0.56
CA ARG A 186 7.13 -17.33 -0.65
C ARG A 186 7.92 -17.00 -1.92
N VAL A 187 8.59 -15.85 -1.96
CA VAL A 187 9.50 -15.48 -3.07
C VAL A 187 10.63 -16.49 -3.21
N GLU A 188 11.27 -16.89 -2.09
CA GLU A 188 12.31 -17.91 -2.06
C GLU A 188 11.81 -19.26 -2.58
N ALA A 189 10.59 -19.67 -2.21
CA ALA A 189 9.98 -20.90 -2.68
C ALA A 189 9.78 -20.91 -4.21
N VAL A 190 9.39 -19.77 -4.81
CA VAL A 190 9.28 -19.65 -6.28
C VAL A 190 10.66 -19.68 -6.92
N THR A 191 11.61 -18.88 -6.43
CA THR A 191 12.96 -18.78 -7.03
C THR A 191 13.74 -20.08 -6.91
N ALA A 192 13.54 -20.85 -5.83
CA ALA A 192 14.17 -22.17 -5.67
C ALA A 192 13.70 -23.18 -6.74
N LYS A 193 12.43 -23.10 -7.17
CA LYS A 193 11.91 -23.96 -8.25
C LYS A 193 12.53 -23.62 -9.62
N THR A 194 12.93 -22.37 -9.84
CA THR A 194 13.44 -21.88 -11.12
C THR A 194 14.97 -21.76 -11.20
N ALA A 195 15.67 -21.86 -10.06
CA ALA A 195 17.11 -21.64 -9.97
C ALA A 195 17.96 -22.61 -10.81
N GLY A 196 17.48 -23.84 -11.01
CA GLY A 196 18.19 -24.88 -11.77
C GLY A 196 17.88 -24.90 -13.28
N LEU A 197 17.03 -23.99 -13.77
CA LEU A 197 16.64 -23.98 -15.17
C LEU A 197 17.78 -23.52 -16.08
N SER A 198 18.11 -24.30 -17.11
CA SER A 198 19.03 -23.91 -18.18
C SER A 198 18.38 -22.84 -19.09
N ALA A 199 19.18 -22.18 -19.93
CA ALA A 199 18.69 -21.07 -20.77
C ALA A 199 17.57 -21.52 -21.73
N ASP A 200 17.66 -22.73 -22.28
CA ASP A 200 16.68 -23.34 -23.18
C ASP A 200 15.37 -23.74 -22.48
N GLN A 201 15.40 -23.89 -21.18
CA GLN A 201 14.23 -24.16 -20.36
C GLN A 201 13.47 -22.88 -19.94
N LYS A 202 14.03 -21.70 -20.16
CA LYS A 202 13.42 -20.42 -19.80
C LYS A 202 12.63 -19.84 -20.98
N PRO A 203 11.29 -19.89 -20.94
CA PRO A 203 10.49 -19.41 -22.06
C PRO A 203 10.56 -17.88 -22.20
N ARG A 204 10.49 -17.42 -23.45
CA ARG A 204 10.35 -16.00 -23.79
C ARG A 204 8.94 -15.55 -23.45
N VAL A 205 8.82 -14.61 -22.53
CA VAL A 205 7.55 -14.08 -22.00
C VAL A 205 7.36 -12.67 -22.53
N PHE A 206 6.24 -12.44 -23.20
CA PHE A 206 5.82 -11.12 -23.65
C PHE A 206 4.71 -10.59 -22.75
N TYR A 207 4.98 -9.47 -22.08
CA TYR A 207 4.01 -8.79 -21.22
C TYR A 207 3.35 -7.63 -21.97
N VAL A 208 2.03 -7.58 -21.96
CA VAL A 208 1.24 -6.56 -22.67
C VAL A 208 0.43 -5.76 -21.68
N THR A 209 0.70 -4.44 -21.59
CA THR A 209 -0.10 -3.52 -20.78
C THR A 209 -1.24 -2.88 -21.59
N TRP A 210 -1.01 -2.65 -22.89
CA TRP A 210 -1.96 -2.11 -23.83
C TRP A 210 -1.66 -2.59 -25.25
N HIS A 211 -2.64 -2.60 -26.15
CA HIS A 211 -2.54 -3.27 -27.46
C HIS A 211 -2.38 -2.33 -28.66
N ASP A 212 -2.79 -1.06 -28.56
CA ASP A 212 -2.72 -0.11 -29.69
C ASP A 212 -2.40 1.32 -29.20
N PRO A 213 -1.13 1.79 -29.36
CA PRO A 213 0.04 1.00 -29.73
C PRO A 213 0.35 -0.07 -28.66
N ILE A 214 1.09 -1.12 -29.07
CA ILE A 214 1.45 -2.17 -28.09
C ILE A 214 2.44 -1.60 -27.07
N TYR A 215 2.04 -1.58 -25.79
CA TYR A 215 2.89 -1.22 -24.66
C TYR A 215 3.32 -2.47 -23.89
N THR A 216 4.58 -2.50 -23.50
CA THR A 216 5.21 -3.60 -22.75
C THR A 216 6.07 -3.06 -21.61
N ALA A 217 6.57 -3.95 -20.75
CA ALA A 217 7.45 -3.63 -19.64
C ALA A 217 8.90 -4.02 -19.98
N GLY A 218 9.80 -3.03 -19.97
CA GLY A 218 11.24 -3.20 -20.23
C GLY A 218 12.00 -3.89 -19.09
N GLY A 219 13.30 -4.11 -19.31
CA GLY A 219 14.17 -4.91 -18.46
C GLY A 219 14.43 -4.35 -17.06
N ASP A 220 14.25 -3.05 -16.87
CA ASP A 220 14.42 -2.32 -15.59
C ASP A 220 13.15 -2.18 -14.76
N THR A 221 12.06 -2.85 -15.17
CA THR A 221 10.78 -2.79 -14.47
C THR A 221 10.62 -3.94 -13.47
N ILE A 222 9.75 -3.74 -12.47
CA ILE A 222 9.37 -4.80 -11.52
C ILE A 222 8.75 -6.01 -12.24
N ILE A 223 8.04 -5.79 -13.35
CA ILE A 223 7.46 -6.87 -14.17
C ILE A 223 8.56 -7.76 -14.75
N SER A 224 9.66 -7.17 -15.24
CA SER A 224 10.81 -7.94 -15.74
C SER A 224 11.45 -8.76 -14.62
N ASP A 225 11.55 -8.22 -13.40
CA ASP A 225 12.03 -8.96 -12.23
C ASP A 225 11.12 -10.14 -11.89
N LEU A 226 9.79 -9.95 -11.91
CA LEU A 226 8.82 -11.03 -11.70
C LEU A 226 8.95 -12.13 -12.74
N ILE A 227 9.07 -11.77 -14.03
CA ILE A 227 9.27 -12.73 -15.13
C ILE A 227 10.55 -13.55 -14.92
N LYS A 228 11.65 -12.89 -14.56
CA LYS A 228 12.94 -13.56 -14.28
C LYS A 228 12.86 -14.50 -13.10
N ARG A 229 12.24 -14.09 -12.00
CA ARG A 229 12.03 -14.93 -10.81
C ARG A 229 11.10 -16.12 -11.08
N ALA A 230 10.11 -15.94 -11.95
CA ALA A 230 9.25 -17.00 -12.42
C ALA A 230 9.93 -17.92 -13.45
N GLY A 231 11.23 -17.75 -13.73
CA GLY A 231 12.01 -18.59 -14.65
C GLY A 231 11.82 -18.26 -16.13
N GLY A 232 11.23 -17.11 -16.48
CA GLY A 232 11.08 -16.66 -17.86
C GLY A 232 12.19 -15.70 -18.30
N VAL A 233 12.21 -15.39 -19.59
CA VAL A 233 13.01 -14.32 -20.20
C VAL A 233 12.05 -13.24 -20.71
N ASN A 234 12.20 -12.02 -20.23
CA ASN A 234 11.37 -10.93 -20.71
C ASN A 234 11.68 -10.63 -22.17
N LEU A 235 10.68 -10.68 -23.06
CA LEU A 235 10.83 -10.41 -24.49
C LEU A 235 11.33 -8.99 -24.78
N ALA A 236 11.06 -8.05 -23.87
CA ALA A 236 11.40 -6.64 -23.95
C ALA A 236 12.56 -6.23 -23.01
N ASP A 237 13.44 -7.18 -22.63
CA ASP A 237 14.50 -6.94 -21.63
C ASP A 237 15.51 -5.87 -22.05
N ASP A 238 15.65 -5.59 -23.35
CA ASP A 238 16.48 -4.55 -23.94
C ASP A 238 15.85 -3.14 -23.92
N LEU A 239 14.58 -3.02 -23.55
CA LEU A 239 13.89 -1.73 -23.42
C LEU A 239 13.95 -1.22 -21.97
N SER A 240 13.77 0.10 -21.80
CA SER A 240 13.71 0.73 -20.48
C SER A 240 12.30 1.24 -20.18
N GLY A 241 11.86 1.08 -18.94
CA GLY A 241 10.53 1.51 -18.46
C GLY A 241 9.40 0.80 -19.19
N TYR A 242 8.26 1.48 -19.27
CA TYR A 242 7.13 1.04 -20.10
C TYR A 242 7.25 1.65 -21.47
N ALA A 243 7.46 0.84 -22.48
CA ALA A 243 7.79 1.26 -23.84
C ALA A 243 6.86 0.62 -24.88
N THR A 244 6.82 1.21 -26.06
CA THR A 244 6.11 0.63 -27.22
C THR A 244 6.99 -0.38 -27.93
N MET A 245 6.36 -1.44 -28.43
CA MET A 245 7.00 -2.44 -29.32
C MET A 245 6.12 -2.63 -30.56
N THR A 246 6.73 -2.70 -31.75
CA THR A 246 5.96 -2.97 -32.96
C THR A 246 5.53 -4.43 -33.01
N LEU A 247 4.42 -4.70 -33.68
CA LEU A 247 3.90 -6.05 -33.82
C LEU A 247 4.88 -6.96 -34.57
N GLU A 248 5.59 -6.40 -35.56
CA GLU A 248 6.64 -7.09 -36.33
C GLU A 248 7.76 -7.56 -35.39
N THR A 249 8.23 -6.68 -34.48
CA THR A 249 9.25 -7.02 -33.49
C THR A 249 8.78 -8.14 -32.55
N VAL A 250 7.52 -8.11 -32.14
CA VAL A 250 6.93 -9.20 -31.30
C VAL A 250 6.96 -10.53 -32.05
N ILE A 251 6.57 -10.53 -33.33
CA ILE A 251 6.56 -11.73 -34.17
C ILE A 251 7.98 -12.27 -34.36
N ASP A 252 8.94 -11.41 -34.71
CA ASP A 252 10.34 -11.78 -34.93
C ASP A 252 10.99 -12.38 -33.68
N ARG A 253 10.67 -11.84 -32.50
CA ARG A 253 11.15 -12.35 -31.19
C ARG A 253 10.42 -13.61 -30.75
N ASN A 254 9.30 -13.96 -31.37
CA ASN A 254 8.52 -15.19 -31.21
C ASN A 254 8.29 -15.60 -29.75
N PRO A 255 7.39 -14.91 -29.01
CA PRO A 255 7.09 -15.24 -27.62
C PRO A 255 6.52 -16.65 -27.47
N GLN A 256 6.92 -17.32 -26.39
CA GLN A 256 6.44 -18.65 -26.01
C GLN A 256 5.29 -18.56 -24.99
N VAL A 257 5.21 -17.45 -24.29
CA VAL A 257 4.13 -17.10 -23.35
C VAL A 257 3.76 -15.64 -23.57
N ILE A 258 2.48 -15.31 -23.63
CA ILE A 258 2.00 -13.93 -23.62
C ILE A 258 1.15 -13.72 -22.38
N ILE A 259 1.48 -12.67 -21.63
CA ILE A 259 0.75 -12.24 -20.44
C ILE A 259 0.12 -10.88 -20.75
N VAL A 260 -1.18 -10.80 -20.69
CA VAL A 260 -1.93 -9.56 -20.96
C VAL A 260 -2.50 -9.02 -19.67
N MET A 261 -2.17 -7.79 -19.33
CA MET A 261 -2.75 -7.11 -18.17
C MET A 261 -4.20 -6.73 -18.48
N SER A 262 -5.11 -7.06 -17.57
CA SER A 262 -6.48 -6.55 -17.64
C SER A 262 -6.47 -5.03 -17.45
N SER A 263 -7.24 -4.28 -18.24
CA SER A 263 -7.41 -2.86 -18.03
C SER A 263 -8.57 -2.56 -17.09
N MET A 264 -8.46 -1.47 -16.31
CA MET A 264 -9.55 -1.01 -15.44
C MET A 264 -10.78 -0.68 -16.31
N GLY A 265 -11.89 -1.38 -16.05
CA GLY A 265 -13.17 -1.16 -16.74
C GLY A 265 -13.38 -1.92 -18.04
N ASP A 266 -12.33 -2.41 -18.70
CA ASP A 266 -12.40 -3.30 -19.87
C ASP A 266 -11.33 -4.40 -19.77
N GLN A 267 -11.72 -5.49 -19.14
CA GLN A 267 -10.78 -6.56 -18.80
C GLN A 267 -10.28 -7.36 -20.00
N ASN A 268 -10.91 -7.25 -21.17
CA ASN A 268 -10.68 -8.21 -22.25
C ASN A 268 -10.22 -7.61 -23.59
N THR A 269 -10.24 -6.30 -23.79
CA THR A 269 -9.95 -5.70 -25.12
C THR A 269 -8.54 -6.05 -25.60
N SER A 270 -7.51 -5.81 -24.79
CA SER A 270 -6.11 -6.16 -25.15
C SER A 270 -5.93 -7.68 -25.29
N PHE A 271 -6.57 -8.48 -24.44
CA PHE A 271 -6.52 -9.92 -24.52
C PHE A 271 -7.17 -10.45 -25.80
N ASN A 272 -8.37 -9.94 -26.14
CA ASN A 272 -9.06 -10.32 -27.36
C ASN A 272 -8.27 -9.91 -28.61
N TYR A 273 -7.67 -8.70 -28.62
CA TYR A 273 -6.79 -8.28 -29.70
C TYR A 273 -5.64 -9.29 -29.89
N ILE A 274 -4.89 -9.63 -28.84
CA ILE A 274 -3.78 -10.58 -28.93
C ILE A 274 -4.23 -11.95 -29.42
N LYS A 275 -5.36 -12.45 -28.95
CA LYS A 275 -5.88 -13.78 -29.34
C LYS A 275 -6.38 -13.81 -30.79
N THR A 276 -6.84 -12.69 -31.34
CA THR A 276 -7.48 -12.64 -32.66
C THR A 276 -6.59 -12.04 -33.76
N GLU A 277 -5.51 -11.31 -33.43
CA GLU A 277 -4.57 -10.73 -34.41
C GLU A 277 -3.97 -11.81 -35.31
N PRO A 278 -4.27 -11.82 -36.61
CA PRO A 278 -3.86 -12.92 -37.50
C PRO A 278 -2.37 -13.12 -37.58
N ARG A 279 -1.57 -12.03 -37.50
CA ARG A 279 -0.11 -12.07 -37.60
C ARG A 279 0.54 -12.73 -36.40
N LEU A 280 -0.08 -12.64 -35.22
CA LEU A 280 0.43 -13.28 -34.00
C LEU A 280 0.22 -14.80 -33.98
N LYS A 281 -0.68 -15.35 -34.83
CA LYS A 281 -0.95 -16.80 -34.91
C LYS A 281 0.28 -17.63 -35.24
N ALA A 282 1.31 -17.02 -35.85
CA ALA A 282 2.56 -17.67 -36.15
C ALA A 282 3.45 -17.88 -34.92
N THR A 283 3.22 -17.15 -33.82
CA THR A 283 4.03 -17.24 -32.59
C THR A 283 3.78 -18.54 -31.84
N GLU A 284 4.80 -19.00 -31.11
CA GLU A 284 4.70 -20.20 -30.29
C GLU A 284 3.63 -20.07 -29.19
N ALA A 285 3.47 -18.88 -28.62
CA ALA A 285 2.46 -18.63 -27.59
C ALA A 285 1.04 -18.93 -28.08
N LEU A 286 0.66 -18.46 -29.29
CA LEU A 286 -0.67 -18.69 -29.82
C LEU A 286 -0.85 -20.12 -30.34
N LYS A 287 0.18 -20.71 -30.94
CA LYS A 287 0.13 -22.12 -31.39
C LYS A 287 -0.10 -23.08 -30.23
N ASN A 288 0.46 -22.78 -29.07
CA ASN A 288 0.38 -23.63 -27.87
C ASN A 288 -0.67 -23.17 -26.86
N ASP A 289 -1.53 -22.21 -27.23
CA ASP A 289 -2.58 -21.60 -26.36
C ASP A 289 -2.05 -21.05 -25.03
N ARG A 290 -0.81 -20.50 -25.03
CA ARG A 290 -0.15 -19.93 -23.87
C ARG A 290 -0.28 -18.41 -23.81
N VAL A 291 -1.53 -17.94 -23.88
CA VAL A 291 -1.91 -16.53 -23.73
C VAL A 291 -2.81 -16.41 -22.51
N TYR A 292 -2.36 -15.65 -21.53
CA TYR A 292 -3.02 -15.51 -20.23
C TYR A 292 -3.40 -14.05 -19.99
N ILE A 293 -4.50 -13.86 -19.26
CA ILE A 293 -4.89 -12.55 -18.72
C ILE A 293 -4.58 -12.52 -17.23
N ILE A 294 -4.09 -11.38 -16.74
CA ILE A 294 -3.78 -11.18 -15.33
C ILE A 294 -4.49 -9.94 -14.79
N ASP A 295 -4.74 -9.96 -13.49
CA ASP A 295 -5.36 -8.86 -12.78
C ASP A 295 -4.39 -7.67 -12.63
N SER A 296 -4.75 -6.51 -13.20
CA SER A 296 -3.98 -5.27 -13.09
C SER A 296 -3.78 -4.81 -11.64
N ASP A 297 -4.70 -5.13 -10.75
CA ASP A 297 -4.60 -4.75 -9.33
C ASP A 297 -3.55 -5.58 -8.57
N ILE A 298 -3.21 -6.77 -9.08
CA ILE A 298 -2.17 -7.62 -8.49
C ILE A 298 -0.80 -7.32 -9.10
N PHE A 299 -0.73 -7.19 -10.43
CA PHE A 299 0.54 -7.00 -11.13
C PHE A 299 0.91 -5.53 -11.36
N GLY A 300 -0.08 -4.62 -11.41
CA GLY A 300 0.14 -3.19 -11.61
C GLY A 300 0.39 -2.41 -10.31
N ARG A 301 0.17 -3.02 -9.14
CA ARG A 301 0.36 -2.38 -7.84
C ARG A 301 1.54 -3.00 -7.09
N THR A 302 2.40 -2.16 -6.59
CA THR A 302 3.55 -2.56 -5.75
C THR A 302 3.09 -2.77 -4.30
N THR A 303 2.38 -3.88 -4.05
CA THR A 303 1.73 -4.23 -2.78
C THR A 303 2.23 -5.58 -2.26
N PRO A 304 1.88 -5.99 -1.03
CA PRO A 304 2.16 -7.36 -0.57
C PRO A 304 1.64 -8.45 -1.51
N ARG A 305 0.54 -8.18 -2.25
CA ARG A 305 -0.06 -9.14 -3.21
C ARG A 305 0.77 -9.36 -4.48
N ILE A 306 1.83 -8.58 -4.71
CA ILE A 306 2.76 -8.82 -5.82
C ILE A 306 3.37 -10.23 -5.75
N VAL A 307 3.48 -10.80 -4.55
CA VAL A 307 3.97 -12.17 -4.35
C VAL A 307 2.92 -13.19 -4.81
N ASP A 308 1.61 -12.91 -4.64
CA ASP A 308 0.54 -13.73 -5.24
C ASP A 308 0.64 -13.70 -6.77
N GLY A 309 0.97 -12.52 -7.33
CA GLY A 309 1.26 -12.37 -8.75
C GLY A 309 2.45 -13.21 -9.21
N LEU A 310 3.55 -13.20 -8.47
CA LEU A 310 4.73 -14.01 -8.77
C LEU A 310 4.41 -15.52 -8.79
N GLU A 311 3.62 -16.00 -7.82
CA GLU A 311 3.19 -17.41 -7.77
C GLU A 311 2.27 -17.76 -8.94
N GLN A 312 1.35 -16.87 -9.32
CA GLN A 312 0.51 -17.05 -10.51
C GLN A 312 1.36 -17.09 -11.78
N LEU A 313 2.33 -16.18 -11.90
CA LEU A 313 3.22 -16.10 -13.05
C LEU A 313 4.07 -17.36 -13.20
N LEU A 314 4.58 -17.93 -12.10
CA LEU A 314 5.25 -19.23 -12.13
C LEU A 314 4.38 -20.30 -12.79
N GLY A 315 3.12 -20.39 -12.39
CA GLY A 315 2.19 -21.40 -12.98
C GLY A 315 1.83 -21.15 -14.45
N MET A 316 1.95 -19.90 -14.94
CA MET A 316 1.76 -19.55 -16.35
C MET A 316 3.02 -19.80 -17.17
N VAL A 317 4.19 -19.50 -16.62
CA VAL A 317 5.50 -19.64 -17.27
C VAL A 317 5.98 -21.10 -17.23
N HIS A 318 5.78 -21.77 -16.11
CA HIS A 318 6.19 -23.14 -15.82
C HIS A 318 5.07 -23.93 -15.16
N PRO A 319 4.02 -24.34 -15.90
CA PRO A 319 2.91 -25.11 -15.32
C PRO A 319 3.36 -26.43 -14.69
N GLU A 320 4.48 -27.01 -15.12
CA GLU A 320 5.11 -28.21 -14.57
C GLU A 320 5.77 -28.01 -13.20
N LEU A 321 6.06 -26.75 -12.81
CA LEU A 321 6.69 -26.39 -11.51
C LEU A 321 5.70 -25.85 -10.48
N LYS A 322 4.41 -25.80 -10.83
CA LYS A 322 3.35 -25.24 -9.98
C LYS A 322 3.20 -25.96 -8.63
#